data_6edd34c46d02ca3d49c1b51d6c44c14a
#
_entry.id   6edd34c46d02ca3d49c1b51d6c44c14a
#
_cell.length_a   1.000
_cell.length_b   1.000
_cell.length_c   1.000
_cell.angle_alpha   90.00
_cell.angle_beta   90.00
_cell.angle_gamma   90.00
#
_symmetry.space_group_name_H-M   'P 1'
#
loop_
_entity.id
_entity.type
_entity.pdbx_description
1 polymer ?
#
loop_
_entity_poly.entity_id
_entity_poly.type
_entity_poly.pdbx_seq_one_letter_code
_entity_poly.pdbx_strand_id
1 'polypeptide(L)'
;TSTATTTTSTANLAAIRKSLKKWGVNPADLAFIVGVSSYHVLTTDSNLLTVDKMGPNATILNGQVGSVFGIPVIVSEHVREDLNASGVQDGITSTKTYALCVNRGEWAMGQRMALDVQADDSIYRESFQRVLVGFMREDFQSIAGAAANDDTAIGYNITSGS
;
A
#
# COMPACT_ATOMS: atom_id res chain seq x y z
N THR A 1 -0.41 -13.04 5.32
CA THR A 1 -0.10 -14.04 4.28
C THR A 1 0.83 -13.44 3.23
N SER A 2 1.79 -14.21 2.71
CA SER A 2 2.79 -13.74 1.73
C SER A 2 2.83 -14.65 0.49
N THR A 3 3.04 -14.05 -0.68
CA THR A 3 3.15 -14.75 -1.97
C THR A 3 4.31 -14.17 -2.76
N ALA A 4 5.24 -15.00 -3.22
CA ALA A 4 6.33 -14.56 -4.09
C ALA A 4 5.81 -14.36 -5.52
N THR A 5 6.07 -13.19 -6.10
CA THR A 5 5.69 -12.84 -7.47
C THR A 5 6.84 -12.07 -8.12
N THR A 6 7.06 -12.24 -9.42
CA THR A 6 8.20 -11.61 -10.11
C THR A 6 7.85 -10.29 -10.78
N THR A 7 6.58 -10.04 -11.08
CA THR A 7 6.09 -8.85 -11.78
C THR A 7 4.75 -8.41 -11.25
N THR A 8 4.42 -7.13 -11.39
CA THR A 8 3.08 -6.63 -11.13
C THR A 8 2.21 -6.84 -12.36
N SER A 9 1.35 -7.86 -12.34
CA SER A 9 0.39 -8.15 -13.40
C SER A 9 -0.98 -8.45 -12.79
N THR A 10 -2.02 -8.41 -13.62
CA THR A 10 -3.39 -8.76 -13.19
C THR A 10 -3.46 -10.18 -12.60
N ALA A 11 -2.73 -11.14 -13.18
CA ALA A 11 -2.67 -12.52 -12.67
C ALA A 11 -2.02 -12.58 -11.28
N ASN A 12 -0.93 -11.83 -11.06
CA ASN A 12 -0.24 -11.80 -9.78
C ASN A 12 -1.06 -11.07 -8.70
N LEU A 13 -1.78 -10.00 -9.05
CA LEU A 13 -2.73 -9.36 -8.14
C LEU A 13 -3.86 -10.30 -7.75
N ALA A 14 -4.36 -11.12 -8.69
CA ALA A 14 -5.33 -12.17 -8.39
C ALA A 14 -4.77 -13.24 -7.44
N ALA A 15 -3.49 -13.62 -7.58
CA ALA A 15 -2.82 -14.56 -6.67
C ALA A 15 -2.65 -13.98 -5.26
N ILE A 16 -2.29 -12.71 -5.14
CA ILE A 16 -2.23 -12.00 -3.85
C ILE A 16 -3.61 -11.98 -3.20
N ARG A 17 -4.66 -11.62 -3.95
CA ARG A 17 -6.05 -11.63 -3.46
C ARG A 17 -6.47 -13.03 -2.98
N LYS A 18 -6.12 -14.08 -3.73
CA LYS A 18 -6.44 -15.48 -3.38
C LYS A 18 -5.89 -15.86 -2.00
N SER A 19 -4.72 -15.35 -1.62
CA SER A 19 -4.10 -15.66 -0.34
C SER A 19 -4.84 -15.09 0.87
N LEU A 20 -5.74 -14.09 0.68
CA LEU A 20 -6.65 -13.59 1.70
C LEU A 20 -7.79 -14.57 2.07
N LYS A 21 -7.97 -15.65 1.30
CA LYS A 21 -9.03 -16.67 1.53
C LYS A 21 -10.42 -16.03 1.63
N LYS A 22 -11.14 -16.27 2.76
CA LYS A 22 -12.48 -15.72 2.99
C LYS A 22 -12.57 -14.20 2.98
N TRP A 23 -11.49 -13.52 3.38
CA TRP A 23 -11.42 -12.06 3.45
C TRP A 23 -11.21 -11.40 2.07
N GLY A 24 -10.80 -12.19 1.08
CA GLY A 24 -10.59 -11.75 -0.30
C GLY A 24 -11.83 -11.86 -1.22
N VAL A 25 -12.98 -12.31 -0.71
CA VAL A 25 -14.15 -12.59 -1.55
C VAL A 25 -14.86 -11.32 -2.01
N ASN A 26 -15.11 -10.38 -1.09
CA ASN A 26 -15.82 -9.14 -1.42
C ASN A 26 -14.85 -8.07 -1.92
N PRO A 27 -14.90 -7.66 -3.21
CA PRO A 27 -13.99 -6.65 -3.74
C PRO A 27 -14.23 -5.23 -3.17
N ALA A 28 -15.43 -4.94 -2.66
CA ALA A 28 -15.77 -3.63 -2.12
C ALA A 28 -15.01 -3.27 -0.83
N ASP A 29 -14.59 -4.29 -0.08
CA ASP A 29 -13.85 -4.11 1.18
C ASP A 29 -12.33 -4.17 0.99
N LEU A 30 -11.86 -4.41 -0.24
CA LEU A 30 -10.45 -4.58 -0.56
C LEU A 30 -9.86 -3.31 -1.17
N ALA A 31 -8.54 -3.18 -1.02
CA ALA A 31 -7.72 -2.22 -1.73
C ALA A 31 -6.36 -2.85 -2.09
N PHE A 32 -5.87 -2.59 -3.30
CA PHE A 32 -4.49 -2.86 -3.68
C PHE A 32 -3.65 -1.62 -3.41
N ILE A 33 -2.51 -1.79 -2.75
CA ILE A 33 -1.52 -0.74 -2.55
C ILE A 33 -0.24 -1.16 -3.25
N VAL A 34 0.21 -0.34 -4.19
CA VAL A 34 1.38 -0.64 -5.03
C VAL A 34 2.36 0.53 -5.04
N GLY A 35 3.63 0.25 -5.26
CA GLY A 35 4.64 1.28 -5.49
C GLY A 35 4.52 1.91 -6.88
N VAL A 36 5.21 3.02 -7.08
CA VAL A 36 5.17 3.80 -8.33
C VAL A 36 5.64 2.97 -9.51
N SER A 37 6.77 2.28 -9.39
CA SER A 37 7.32 1.41 -10.44
C SER A 37 6.37 0.26 -10.79
N SER A 38 5.82 -0.40 -9.77
CA SER A 38 4.83 -1.47 -9.95
C SER A 38 3.57 -0.98 -10.65
N TYR A 39 3.14 0.24 -10.37
CA TYR A 39 1.99 0.85 -11.03
C TYR A 39 2.26 1.07 -12.53
N HIS A 40 3.43 1.59 -12.89
CA HIS A 40 3.79 1.77 -14.30
C HIS A 40 3.86 0.44 -15.07
N VAL A 41 4.35 -0.62 -14.46
CA VAL A 41 4.31 -1.97 -15.06
C VAL A 41 2.85 -2.41 -15.27
N LEU A 42 1.97 -2.13 -14.31
CA LEU A 42 0.56 -2.49 -14.40
C LEU A 42 -0.16 -1.73 -15.53
N THR A 43 0.20 -0.48 -15.80
CA THR A 43 -0.39 0.30 -16.90
C THR A 43 -0.11 -0.30 -18.28
N THR A 44 0.94 -1.09 -18.41
CA THR A 44 1.33 -1.78 -19.65
C THR A 44 0.85 -3.24 -19.72
N ASP A 45 0.13 -3.73 -18.69
CA ASP A 45 -0.43 -5.09 -18.70
C ASP A 45 -1.48 -5.23 -19.83
N SER A 46 -1.27 -6.21 -20.69
CA SER A 46 -2.12 -6.48 -21.85
C SER A 46 -3.60 -6.72 -21.50
N ASN A 47 -3.90 -7.10 -20.26
CA ASN A 47 -5.28 -7.29 -19.81
C ASN A 47 -5.98 -5.98 -19.44
N LEU A 48 -5.23 -4.92 -19.16
CA LEU A 48 -5.76 -3.60 -18.80
C LEU A 48 -5.59 -2.58 -19.93
N LEU A 49 -4.61 -2.81 -20.80
CA LEU A 49 -4.21 -1.87 -21.83
C LEU A 49 -5.24 -1.74 -22.94
N THR A 50 -5.85 -2.84 -23.36
CA THR A 50 -6.63 -2.92 -24.62
C THR A 50 -8.12 -2.69 -24.41
N VAL A 51 -8.75 -2.02 -25.39
CA VAL A 51 -10.17 -1.67 -25.40
C VAL A 51 -11.08 -2.89 -25.53
N ASP A 52 -10.62 -3.94 -26.22
CA ASP A 52 -11.36 -5.19 -26.38
C ASP A 52 -11.59 -5.93 -25.06
N LYS A 53 -10.70 -5.76 -24.09
CA LYS A 53 -10.79 -6.39 -22.76
C LYS A 53 -11.42 -5.51 -21.71
N MET A 54 -11.13 -4.21 -21.71
CA MET A 54 -11.55 -3.26 -20.66
C MET A 54 -12.58 -2.23 -21.15
N GLY A 55 -12.92 -2.22 -22.44
CA GLY A 55 -13.84 -1.24 -23.00
C GLY A 55 -13.37 0.20 -22.76
N PRO A 56 -14.29 1.10 -22.35
CA PRO A 56 -13.95 2.52 -22.12
C PRO A 56 -12.98 2.76 -20.96
N ASN A 57 -12.75 1.76 -20.10
CA ASN A 57 -11.82 1.83 -18.97
C ASN A 57 -10.39 1.38 -19.32
N ALA A 58 -10.12 1.09 -20.60
CA ALA A 58 -8.80 0.67 -21.05
C ALA A 58 -7.74 1.74 -20.72
N THR A 59 -6.58 1.30 -20.23
CA THR A 59 -5.49 2.20 -19.85
C THR A 59 -4.95 3.00 -21.02
N ILE A 60 -5.01 2.46 -22.25
CA ILE A 60 -4.60 3.16 -23.47
C ILE A 60 -5.44 4.42 -23.74
N LEU A 61 -6.66 4.47 -23.25
CA LEU A 61 -7.55 5.65 -23.39
C LEU A 61 -7.44 6.61 -22.21
N ASN A 62 -7.34 6.06 -21.00
CA ASN A 62 -7.42 6.85 -19.76
C ASN A 62 -6.06 7.21 -19.18
N GLY A 63 -4.99 6.51 -19.57
CA GLY A 63 -3.64 6.73 -19.05
C GLY A 63 -3.43 6.28 -17.60
N GLN A 64 -4.46 5.71 -16.94
CA GLN A 64 -4.39 5.31 -15.54
C GLN A 64 -5.18 4.02 -15.27
N VAL A 65 -4.74 3.28 -14.27
CA VAL A 65 -5.45 2.11 -13.73
C VAL A 65 -6.18 2.55 -12.47
N GLY A 66 -7.50 2.64 -12.53
CA GLY A 66 -8.33 3.01 -11.37
C GLY A 66 -8.66 1.80 -10.49
N SER A 67 -8.97 0.66 -11.12
CA SER A 67 -9.32 -0.57 -10.42
C SER A 67 -8.95 -1.81 -11.21
N VAL A 68 -8.67 -2.90 -10.49
CA VAL A 68 -8.43 -4.24 -11.03
C VAL A 68 -9.36 -5.22 -10.33
N PHE A 69 -10.14 -5.99 -11.07
CA PHE A 69 -11.18 -6.88 -10.53
C PHE A 69 -12.22 -6.19 -9.63
N GLY A 70 -12.52 -4.92 -9.88
CA GLY A 70 -13.42 -4.12 -9.05
C GLY A 70 -12.79 -3.63 -7.73
N ILE A 71 -11.50 -3.86 -7.53
CA ILE A 71 -10.74 -3.43 -6.35
C ILE A 71 -9.93 -2.20 -6.73
N PRO A 72 -10.02 -1.09 -5.98
CA PRO A 72 -9.25 0.10 -6.26
C PRO A 72 -7.74 -0.14 -6.11
N VAL A 73 -6.96 0.46 -7.00
CA VAL A 73 -5.50 0.46 -6.95
C VAL A 73 -5.01 1.80 -6.42
N ILE A 74 -4.35 1.77 -5.28
CA ILE A 74 -3.79 2.94 -4.61
C ILE A 74 -2.28 2.94 -4.82
N VAL A 75 -1.76 4.03 -5.37
CA VAL A 75 -0.31 4.20 -5.55
C VAL A 75 0.25 4.93 -4.35
N SER A 76 1.34 4.42 -3.79
CA SER A 76 2.01 5.04 -2.64
C SER A 76 3.52 5.06 -2.83
N GLU A 77 4.12 6.22 -2.64
CA GLU A 77 5.59 6.38 -2.60
C GLU A 77 6.23 5.77 -1.35
N HIS A 78 5.43 5.47 -0.31
CA HIS A 78 5.91 4.79 0.90
C HIS A 78 6.15 3.30 0.70
N VAL A 79 5.68 2.72 -0.41
CA VAL A 79 6.03 1.34 -0.78
C VAL A 79 7.48 1.31 -1.22
N ARG A 80 8.30 0.58 -0.48
CA ARG A 80 9.74 0.49 -0.73
C ARG A 80 10.03 -0.24 -2.03
N GLU A 81 11.01 0.25 -2.78
CA GLU A 81 11.46 -0.31 -4.05
C GLU A 81 12.92 -0.78 -3.99
N ASP A 82 13.51 -0.74 -2.80
CA ASP A 82 14.92 -1.07 -2.49
C ASP A 82 15.06 -2.38 -1.68
N LEU A 83 14.29 -3.39 -2.05
CA LEU A 83 14.27 -4.68 -1.36
C LEU A 83 15.04 -5.75 -2.14
N ASN A 84 15.44 -6.82 -1.43
CA ASN A 84 15.96 -8.04 -2.01
C ASN A 84 14.84 -9.04 -2.39
N ALA A 85 15.20 -10.19 -2.96
CA ALA A 85 14.26 -11.22 -3.37
C ALA A 85 13.43 -11.84 -2.21
N SER A 86 13.89 -11.69 -0.97
CA SER A 86 13.15 -12.11 0.23
C SER A 86 12.23 -11.04 0.79
N GLY A 87 12.14 -9.87 0.14
CA GLY A 87 11.33 -8.74 0.59
C GLY A 87 11.94 -7.99 1.78
N VAL A 88 13.25 -8.13 2.00
CA VAL A 88 13.98 -7.49 3.10
C VAL A 88 14.94 -6.44 2.55
N GLN A 89 15.06 -5.32 3.24
CA GLN A 89 16.11 -4.35 2.93
C GLN A 89 17.42 -4.79 3.56
N ASP A 90 18.41 -5.09 2.72
CA ASP A 90 19.76 -5.50 3.13
C ASP A 90 20.82 -4.42 2.90
N GLY A 91 20.44 -3.28 2.33
CA GLY A 91 21.35 -2.18 2.00
C GLY A 91 22.26 -2.43 0.80
N ILE A 92 22.16 -3.60 0.15
CA ILE A 92 22.99 -4.02 -0.98
C ILE A 92 22.16 -4.17 -2.25
N THR A 93 21.02 -4.85 -2.14
CA THR A 93 20.12 -5.15 -3.25
C THR A 93 18.96 -4.16 -3.25
N SER A 94 18.73 -3.46 -4.36
CA SER A 94 17.70 -2.43 -4.51
C SER A 94 16.86 -2.62 -5.76
N THR A 95 16.49 -3.88 -6.06
CA THR A 95 15.82 -4.21 -7.34
C THR A 95 14.42 -4.76 -7.17
N LYS A 96 13.94 -4.87 -5.94
CA LYS A 96 12.65 -5.50 -5.64
C LYS A 96 11.75 -4.58 -4.83
N THR A 97 10.46 -4.79 -5.03
CA THR A 97 9.38 -4.10 -4.32
C THR A 97 8.30 -5.10 -3.92
N TYR A 98 7.23 -4.60 -3.34
CA TYR A 98 6.08 -5.40 -2.93
C TYR A 98 4.76 -4.72 -3.31
N ALA A 99 3.69 -5.50 -3.33
CA ALA A 99 2.32 -5.04 -3.47
C ALA A 99 1.48 -5.60 -2.33
N LEU A 100 0.55 -4.82 -1.84
CA LEU A 100 -0.35 -5.23 -0.75
C LEU A 100 -1.77 -5.37 -1.29
N CYS A 101 -2.50 -6.36 -0.75
CA CYS A 101 -3.95 -6.43 -0.83
C CYS A 101 -4.49 -6.42 0.60
N VAL A 102 -5.25 -5.39 0.94
CA VAL A 102 -5.70 -5.12 2.30
C VAL A 102 -7.21 -5.14 2.36
N ASN A 103 -7.77 -5.81 3.38
CA ASN A 103 -9.17 -5.67 3.73
C ASN A 103 -9.30 -4.48 4.69
N ARG A 104 -9.91 -3.38 4.23
CA ARG A 104 -10.04 -2.14 4.99
C ARG A 104 -10.92 -2.27 6.23
N GLY A 105 -11.87 -3.22 6.25
CA GLY A 105 -12.78 -3.43 7.38
C GLY A 105 -12.11 -4.03 8.61
N GLU A 106 -10.91 -4.61 8.43
CA GLU A 106 -10.17 -5.28 9.51
C GLU A 106 -9.09 -4.38 10.16
N TRP A 107 -9.09 -3.11 9.82
CA TRP A 107 -8.13 -2.14 10.38
C TRP A 107 -8.85 -1.03 11.13
N ALA A 108 -8.34 -0.68 12.29
CA ALA A 108 -8.83 0.43 13.10
C ALA A 108 -7.73 1.41 13.46
N MET A 109 -8.06 2.68 13.40
CA MET A 109 -7.24 3.77 13.92
C MET A 109 -7.84 4.24 15.24
N GLY A 110 -7.09 4.07 16.32
CA GLY A 110 -7.42 4.54 17.64
C GLY A 110 -6.70 5.85 17.95
N GLN A 111 -7.43 6.92 18.22
CA GLN A 111 -6.86 8.19 18.65
C GLN A 111 -7.22 8.44 20.12
N ARG A 112 -6.21 8.36 20.99
CA ARG A 112 -6.39 8.63 22.42
C ARG A 112 -6.33 10.12 22.74
N MET A 113 -5.50 10.86 22.01
CA MET A 113 -5.27 12.28 22.22
C MET A 113 -5.20 12.97 20.87
N ALA A 114 -6.12 13.91 20.66
CA ALA A 114 -6.07 14.81 19.53
C ALA A 114 -4.82 15.70 19.62
N LEU A 115 -4.45 16.35 18.53
CA LEU A 115 -3.34 17.29 18.53
C LEU A 115 -3.58 18.39 19.54
N ASP A 116 -2.76 18.44 20.58
CA ASP A 116 -2.68 19.50 21.57
C ASP A 116 -1.39 20.30 21.34
N VAL A 117 -1.52 21.59 21.07
CA VAL A 117 -0.40 22.47 20.83
C VAL A 117 -0.26 23.45 21.98
N GLN A 118 0.86 23.37 22.68
CA GLN A 118 1.19 24.23 23.79
C GLN A 118 2.33 25.18 23.42
N ALA A 119 2.17 26.45 23.81
CA ALA A 119 3.21 27.46 23.66
C ALA A 119 3.92 27.67 25.00
N ASP A 120 5.23 27.55 25.00
CA ASP A 120 6.08 27.83 26.14
C ASP A 120 6.99 29.02 25.87
N ASP A 121 6.82 30.06 26.65
CA ASP A 121 7.58 31.32 26.58
C ASP A 121 8.75 31.34 27.58
N SER A 122 8.93 30.28 28.41
CA SER A 122 9.87 30.29 29.51
C SER A 122 11.28 29.87 29.11
N ILE A 123 11.42 28.95 28.13
CA ILE A 123 12.68 28.28 27.84
C ILE A 123 13.71 29.20 27.12
N TYR A 124 13.26 30.04 26.16
CA TYR A 124 14.12 30.92 25.37
C TYR A 124 13.75 32.40 25.53
N ARG A 125 13.39 32.79 26.73
CA ARG A 125 12.98 34.16 27.04
C ARG A 125 14.02 35.22 26.73
N GLU A 126 15.29 34.89 26.89
CA GLU A 126 16.44 35.78 26.62
C GLU A 126 16.59 36.05 25.11
N SER A 127 16.12 35.15 24.26
CA SER A 127 16.24 35.25 22.80
C SER A 127 14.96 35.72 22.12
N PHE A 128 13.93 36.11 22.89
CA PHE A 128 12.59 36.46 22.39
C PHE A 128 11.96 35.37 21.50
N GLN A 129 12.26 34.10 21.77
CA GLN A 129 11.76 32.96 21.03
C GLN A 129 10.67 32.25 21.82
N ARG A 130 9.67 31.73 21.10
CA ARG A 130 8.58 30.94 21.66
C ARG A 130 8.70 29.52 21.14
N VAL A 131 8.66 28.52 22.03
CA VAL A 131 8.63 27.11 21.69
C VAL A 131 7.18 26.65 21.58
N LEU A 132 6.84 26.04 20.46
CA LEU A 132 5.57 25.36 20.26
C LEU A 132 5.80 23.83 20.33
N VAL A 133 5.10 23.19 21.25
CA VAL A 133 5.20 21.74 21.44
C VAL A 133 3.85 21.12 21.12
N GLY A 134 3.82 20.22 20.12
CA GLY A 134 2.62 19.50 19.74
C GLY A 134 2.68 18.05 20.23
N PHE A 135 1.60 17.60 20.87
CA PHE A 135 1.41 16.22 21.32
C PHE A 135 0.23 15.60 20.61
N MET A 136 0.42 14.40 20.04
CA MET A 136 -0.65 13.57 19.50
C MET A 136 -0.37 12.12 19.86
N ARG A 137 -1.43 11.36 20.19
CA ARG A 137 -1.33 9.92 20.45
C ARG A 137 -2.36 9.19 19.63
N GLU A 138 -1.87 8.45 18.65
CA GLU A 138 -2.67 7.59 17.80
C GLU A 138 -2.01 6.23 17.65
N ASP A 139 -2.80 5.23 17.35
CA ASP A 139 -2.37 3.87 17.07
C ASP A 139 -3.20 3.30 15.91
N PHE A 140 -2.59 2.48 15.07
CA PHE A 140 -3.21 1.85 13.93
C PHE A 140 -2.95 0.35 13.98
N GLN A 141 -4.02 -0.43 14.19
CA GLN A 141 -3.90 -1.87 14.39
C GLN A 141 -4.97 -2.66 13.61
N SER A 142 -4.63 -3.93 13.33
CA SER A 142 -5.59 -4.90 12.84
C SER A 142 -6.53 -5.35 13.97
N ILE A 143 -7.83 -5.35 13.70
CA ILE A 143 -8.87 -5.80 14.63
C ILE A 143 -8.85 -7.33 14.76
N ALA A 144 -8.48 -8.04 13.69
CA ALA A 144 -8.49 -9.51 13.66
C ALA A 144 -7.44 -10.17 14.57
N GLY A 145 -6.48 -9.39 15.08
CA GLY A 145 -5.41 -9.86 15.95
C GLY A 145 -4.36 -10.72 15.24
N ALA A 146 -3.23 -10.93 15.91
CA ALA A 146 -2.04 -11.60 15.35
C ALA A 146 -2.25 -13.07 14.93
N ALA A 147 -3.28 -13.73 15.42
CA ALA A 147 -3.57 -15.15 15.14
C ALA A 147 -4.33 -15.37 13.82
N ALA A 148 -4.91 -14.30 13.23
CA ALA A 148 -5.76 -14.38 12.05
C ALA A 148 -5.16 -13.63 10.85
N ASN A 149 -3.87 -13.69 10.63
CA ASN A 149 -3.07 -12.95 9.62
C ASN A 149 -3.54 -13.02 8.15
N ASP A 150 -4.83 -13.26 7.92
CA ASP A 150 -5.40 -13.41 6.59
C ASP A 150 -6.12 -12.13 6.10
N ASP A 151 -6.12 -11.04 6.87
CA ASP A 151 -6.72 -9.74 6.56
C ASP A 151 -5.89 -8.89 5.58
N THR A 152 -4.60 -9.19 5.51
CA THR A 152 -3.65 -8.54 4.60
C THR A 152 -2.78 -9.56 3.91
N ALA A 153 -2.65 -9.42 2.59
CA ALA A 153 -1.75 -10.22 1.79
C ALA A 153 -0.66 -9.35 1.17
N ILE A 154 0.56 -9.84 1.20
CA ILE A 154 1.71 -9.20 0.59
C ILE A 154 2.23 -10.06 -0.57
N GLY A 155 2.35 -9.46 -1.74
CA GLY A 155 3.14 -10.00 -2.86
C GLY A 155 4.51 -9.36 -2.84
N TYR A 156 5.55 -10.14 -2.68
CA TYR A 156 6.94 -9.68 -2.61
C TYR A 156 7.77 -10.23 -3.76
N ASN A 157 9.05 -9.83 -3.87
CA ASN A 157 9.95 -10.20 -4.95
C ASN A 157 9.53 -9.65 -6.34
N ILE A 158 8.74 -8.61 -6.35
CA ILE A 158 8.34 -7.93 -7.58
C ILE A 158 9.55 -7.11 -8.05
N THR A 159 9.90 -7.21 -9.33
CA THR A 159 10.97 -6.39 -9.88
C THR A 159 10.52 -4.93 -9.95
N SER A 160 11.24 -4.05 -9.24
CA SER A 160 11.12 -2.62 -9.42
C SER A 160 11.75 -2.29 -10.77
N GLY A 161 10.98 -1.77 -11.72
CA GLY A 161 11.54 -1.33 -13.00
C GLY A 161 12.47 -0.14 -12.80
N SER A 162 13.73 -0.40 -12.51
CA SER A 162 14.81 0.60 -12.53
C SER A 162 15.45 0.62 -13.90
#